data_d0e33eaaf8528ac9468496ac983d51ca
#
_entry.id   d0e33eaaf8528ac9468496ac983d51ca
#
_cell.length_a   1.000
_cell.length_b   1.000
_cell.length_c   1.000
_cell.angle_alpha   90.00
_cell.angle_beta   90.00
_cell.angle_gamma   90.00
#
_symmetry.space_group_name_H-M   'P 1'
#
loop_
_entity.id
_entity.type
_entity.pdbx_description
1 polymer ?
#
loop_
_entity_poly.entity_id
_entity_poly.type
_entity_poly.pdbx_seq_one_letter_code
_entity_poly.pdbx_strand_id
1 'polypeptide(L)'
;VSLEDYKYIYSNDFVDLIPLFVDEHKEVFDKAERILIERQPPVGFNNIEILLHYMFKDKVKLISPVSMHTHFGMRHLNYDERKERTVSLAEKFTDIDIPYERKHDIADAVCMLLYYNFKISVHFFDRFKYCPKV
;
A
#
# COMPACT_ATOMS: atom_id res chain seq x y z
N VAL A 1 -3.50 -6.02 11.42
CA VAL A 1 -4.68 -5.72 12.25
C VAL A 1 -5.82 -5.24 11.35
N SER A 2 -6.99 -5.80 11.52
CA SER A 2 -8.16 -5.42 10.75
C SER A 2 -8.95 -4.33 11.47
N LEU A 3 -9.43 -3.32 10.73
CA LEU A 3 -10.37 -2.35 11.29
C LEU A 3 -11.67 -3.01 11.77
N GLU A 4 -12.01 -4.17 11.24
CA GLU A 4 -13.17 -4.94 11.70
C GLU A 4 -13.05 -5.38 13.15
N ASP A 5 -11.84 -5.58 13.66
CA ASP A 5 -11.59 -5.97 15.05
C ASP A 5 -12.00 -4.85 16.03
N TYR A 6 -12.01 -3.60 15.58
CA TYR A 6 -12.44 -2.43 16.37
C TYR A 6 -13.94 -2.15 16.29
N LYS A 7 -14.58 -2.57 15.20
CA LYS A 7 -15.96 -2.26 14.86
C LYS A 7 -16.98 -2.66 15.93
N TYR A 8 -16.72 -3.78 16.61
CA TYR A 8 -17.60 -4.30 17.64
C TYR A 8 -17.38 -3.70 19.05
N ILE A 9 -16.24 -3.07 19.26
CA ILE A 9 -15.82 -2.61 20.58
C ILE A 9 -16.07 -1.11 20.76
N TYR A 10 -15.84 -0.30 19.71
CA TYR A 10 -15.84 1.16 19.83
C TYR A 10 -16.92 1.85 19.00
N SER A 11 -16.95 1.64 17.69
CA SER A 11 -17.85 2.31 16.77
C SER A 11 -17.93 1.55 15.44
N ASN A 12 -18.97 1.87 14.66
CA ASN A 12 -19.10 1.42 13.27
C ASN A 12 -18.62 2.49 12.25
N ASP A 13 -18.19 3.65 12.73
CA ASP A 13 -17.80 4.76 11.87
C ASP A 13 -16.29 4.79 11.66
N PHE A 14 -15.84 4.85 10.42
CA PHE A 14 -14.43 4.95 10.06
C PHE A 14 -13.77 6.23 10.58
N VAL A 15 -14.53 7.30 10.76
CA VAL A 15 -14.04 8.55 11.34
C VAL A 15 -13.55 8.34 12.78
N ASP A 16 -14.17 7.44 13.52
CA ASP A 16 -13.74 7.09 14.88
C ASP A 16 -12.68 5.99 14.90
N LEU A 17 -12.83 4.98 14.03
CA LEU A 17 -11.96 3.80 14.02
C LEU A 17 -10.54 4.08 13.50
N ILE A 18 -10.40 4.90 12.47
CA ILE A 18 -9.09 5.21 11.88
C ILE A 18 -8.18 5.95 12.86
N PRO A 19 -8.61 7.00 13.57
CA PRO A 19 -7.80 7.64 14.60
C PRO A 19 -7.37 6.69 15.73
N LEU A 20 -8.25 5.81 16.18
CA LEU A 20 -7.92 4.80 17.20
C LEU A 20 -6.85 3.82 16.70
N PHE A 21 -7.01 3.31 15.49
CA PHE A 21 -6.03 2.44 14.87
C PHE A 21 -4.66 3.11 14.74
N VAL A 22 -4.63 4.37 14.29
CA VAL A 22 -3.41 5.15 14.15
C VAL A 22 -2.75 5.39 15.51
N ASP A 23 -3.53 5.69 16.53
CA ASP A 23 -3.03 5.92 17.88
C ASP A 23 -2.43 4.65 18.50
N GLU A 24 -3.07 3.52 18.34
CA GLU A 24 -2.53 2.21 18.77
C GLU A 24 -1.21 1.84 18.07
N HIS A 25 -1.07 2.22 16.80
CA HIS A 25 0.12 1.95 16.00
C HIS A 25 0.98 3.20 15.79
N LYS A 26 0.85 4.18 16.67
CA LYS A 26 1.50 5.50 16.56
C LYS A 26 2.99 5.40 16.28
N GLU A 27 3.68 4.50 16.95
CA GLU A 27 5.12 4.33 16.80
C GLU A 27 5.53 3.93 15.36
N VAL A 28 4.73 3.08 14.73
CA VAL A 28 4.95 2.66 13.33
C VAL A 28 4.71 3.83 12.38
N PHE A 29 3.60 4.55 12.57
CA PHE A 29 3.28 5.70 11.72
C PHE A 29 4.28 6.86 11.87
N ASP A 30 4.75 7.12 13.09
CA ASP A 30 5.74 8.19 13.35
C ASP A 30 7.11 7.86 12.74
N LYS A 31 7.54 6.60 12.78
CA LYS A 31 8.82 6.14 12.22
C LYS A 31 8.79 5.98 10.70
N ALA A 32 7.63 5.80 10.11
CA ALA A 32 7.51 5.62 8.67
C ALA A 32 7.91 6.89 7.91
N GLU A 33 8.81 6.78 6.95
CA GLU A 33 9.15 7.87 6.02
C GLU A 33 8.05 8.07 4.97
N ARG A 34 7.40 6.99 4.55
CA ARG A 34 6.31 6.97 3.60
C ARG A 34 5.23 5.98 4.03
N ILE A 35 4.00 6.35 3.77
CA ILE A 35 2.81 5.52 3.97
C ILE A 35 2.19 5.31 2.60
N LEU A 36 2.22 4.07 2.13
CA LEU A 36 1.65 3.72 0.84
C LEU A 36 0.21 3.27 1.00
N ILE A 37 -0.67 3.86 0.24
CA ILE A 37 -2.10 3.55 0.27
C ILE A 37 -2.55 3.23 -1.15
N GLU A 38 -3.24 2.11 -1.32
CA GLU A 38 -3.89 1.78 -2.59
C GLU A 38 -4.99 2.80 -2.89
N ARG A 39 -4.92 3.40 -4.08
CA ARG A 39 -5.95 4.33 -4.53
C ARG A 39 -7.25 3.57 -4.79
N GLN A 40 -8.29 3.98 -4.09
CA GLN A 40 -9.62 3.41 -4.25
C GLN A 40 -10.33 3.97 -5.49
N PRO A 41 -11.27 3.22 -6.09
CA PRO A 41 -12.10 3.72 -7.18
C PRO A 41 -12.88 4.97 -6.76
N PRO A 42 -13.20 5.88 -7.69
CA PRO A 42 -13.98 7.08 -7.39
C PRO A 42 -15.36 6.79 -6.79
N VAL A 43 -15.90 5.62 -7.12
CA VAL A 43 -17.18 5.11 -6.59
C VAL A 43 -16.86 3.97 -5.64
N GLY A 44 -16.92 4.23 -4.33
CA GLY A 44 -16.63 3.21 -3.32
C GLY A 44 -16.23 3.80 -1.98
N PHE A 45 -15.71 2.93 -1.10
CA PHE A 45 -15.29 3.30 0.25
C PHE A 45 -13.86 3.86 0.23
N ASN A 46 -13.73 5.16 0.01
CA ASN A 46 -12.45 5.86 0.03
C ASN A 46 -12.17 6.59 1.37
N ASN A 47 -12.94 6.30 2.40
CA ASN A 47 -12.82 6.96 3.70
C ASN A 47 -11.44 6.78 4.33
N ILE A 48 -10.88 5.58 4.26
CA ILE A 48 -9.54 5.28 4.78
C ILE A 48 -8.47 6.09 4.05
N GLU A 49 -8.54 6.12 2.72
CA GLU A 49 -7.64 6.91 1.87
C GLU A 49 -7.67 8.39 2.24
N ILE A 50 -8.87 8.96 2.37
CA ILE A 50 -9.07 10.38 2.69
C ILE A 50 -8.53 10.70 4.09
N LEU A 51 -8.90 9.91 5.10
CA LEU A 51 -8.53 10.16 6.49
C LEU A 51 -7.01 10.03 6.70
N LEU A 52 -6.40 8.97 6.19
CA LEU A 52 -4.95 8.80 6.31
C LEU A 52 -4.18 9.86 5.51
N HIS A 53 -4.70 10.26 4.35
CA HIS A 53 -4.10 11.35 3.57
C HIS A 53 -4.17 12.67 4.33
N TYR A 54 -5.28 12.96 4.98
CA TYR A 54 -5.44 14.15 5.82
C TYR A 54 -4.50 14.14 7.04
N MET A 55 -4.41 13.01 7.74
CA MET A 55 -3.58 12.87 8.93
C MET A 55 -2.07 12.90 8.65
N PHE A 56 -1.64 12.36 7.51
CA PHE A 56 -0.22 12.17 7.16
C PHE A 56 0.12 12.74 5.79
N LYS A 57 -0.37 13.91 5.48
CA LYS A 57 -0.30 14.56 4.17
C LYS A 57 1.09 14.51 3.50
N ASP A 58 2.15 14.73 4.26
CA ASP A 58 3.52 14.77 3.74
C ASP A 58 4.14 13.38 3.53
N LYS A 59 3.61 12.37 4.20
CA LYS A 59 4.12 11.00 4.16
C LYS A 59 3.34 10.09 3.19
N VAL A 60 2.06 10.37 2.95
CA VAL A 60 1.19 9.51 2.16
C VAL A 60 1.51 9.58 0.68
N LYS A 61 1.57 8.40 0.06
CA LYS A 61 1.65 8.21 -1.39
C LYS A 61 0.54 7.26 -1.83
N LEU A 62 -0.26 7.71 -2.77
CA LEU A 62 -1.32 6.90 -3.36
C LEU A 62 -0.75 6.05 -4.50
N ILE A 63 -0.99 4.76 -4.44
CA ILE A 63 -0.55 3.79 -5.43
C ILE A 63 -1.73 3.35 -6.29
N SER A 64 -1.64 3.56 -7.59
CA SER A 64 -2.64 3.06 -8.53
C SER A 64 -2.51 1.54 -8.71
N PRO A 65 -3.56 0.75 -8.43
CA PRO A 65 -3.53 -0.69 -8.67
C PRO A 65 -3.23 -1.02 -10.14
N VAL A 66 -3.82 -0.27 -11.07
CA VAL A 66 -3.61 -0.47 -12.51
C VAL A 66 -2.15 -0.26 -12.90
N SER A 67 -1.52 0.79 -12.37
CA SER A 67 -0.11 1.07 -12.65
C SER A 67 0.81 -0.01 -12.07
N MET A 68 0.52 -0.48 -10.87
CA MET A 68 1.25 -1.57 -10.22
C MET A 68 1.10 -2.88 -11.01
N HIS A 69 -0.13 -3.25 -11.37
CA HIS A 69 -0.37 -4.47 -12.16
C HIS A 69 0.30 -4.40 -13.54
N THR A 70 0.30 -3.24 -14.17
CA THR A 70 0.99 -3.03 -15.46
C THR A 70 2.49 -3.20 -15.31
N HIS A 71 3.07 -2.65 -14.24
CA HIS A 71 4.50 -2.77 -13.95
C HIS A 71 4.94 -4.23 -13.80
N PHE A 72 4.17 -5.04 -13.09
CA PHE A 72 4.46 -6.47 -12.90
C PHE A 72 3.96 -7.38 -14.02
N GLY A 73 3.46 -6.82 -15.12
CA GLY A 73 2.96 -7.60 -16.26
C GLY A 73 1.68 -8.39 -15.98
N MET A 74 0.86 -7.93 -15.03
CA MET A 74 -0.35 -8.64 -14.59
C MET A 74 -1.65 -8.09 -15.17
N ARG A 75 -1.58 -7.08 -16.04
CA ARG A 75 -2.78 -6.40 -16.55
C ARG A 75 -3.72 -7.31 -17.35
N HIS A 76 -3.17 -8.29 -18.06
CA HIS A 76 -3.92 -9.24 -18.88
C HIS A 76 -4.50 -10.43 -18.10
N LEU A 77 -4.11 -10.60 -16.84
CA LEU A 77 -4.57 -11.67 -15.98
C LEU A 77 -5.97 -11.38 -15.41
N ASN A 78 -6.74 -12.44 -15.20
CA ASN A 78 -8.00 -12.34 -14.45
C ASN A 78 -7.72 -12.10 -12.94
N TYR A 79 -8.79 -11.94 -12.15
CA TYR A 79 -8.68 -11.63 -10.73
C TYR A 79 -7.93 -12.70 -9.93
N ASP A 80 -8.25 -13.99 -10.15
CA ASP A 80 -7.65 -15.10 -9.42
C ASP A 80 -6.18 -15.28 -9.79
N GLU A 81 -5.87 -15.22 -11.07
CA GLU A 81 -4.50 -15.26 -11.59
C GLU A 81 -3.64 -14.10 -11.03
N ARG A 82 -4.19 -12.89 -10.94
CA ARG A 82 -3.49 -11.76 -10.33
C ARG A 82 -3.19 -12.02 -8.86
N LYS A 83 -4.16 -12.56 -8.12
CA LYS A 83 -3.94 -12.89 -6.70
C LYS A 83 -2.83 -13.93 -6.51
N GLU A 84 -2.85 -15.00 -7.27
CA GLU A 84 -1.79 -16.01 -7.24
C GLU A 84 -0.42 -15.41 -7.60
N ARG A 85 -0.37 -14.58 -8.64
CA ARG A 85 0.87 -13.94 -9.08
C ARG A 85 1.42 -12.97 -8.03
N THR A 86 0.56 -12.19 -7.40
CA THR A 86 0.92 -11.26 -6.33
C THR A 86 1.51 -11.99 -5.13
N VAL A 87 0.90 -13.09 -4.72
CA VAL A 87 1.41 -13.95 -3.64
C VAL A 87 2.77 -14.54 -4.00
N SER A 88 2.91 -15.08 -5.21
CA SER A 88 4.17 -15.63 -5.69
C SER A 88 5.31 -14.60 -5.71
N LEU A 89 5.03 -13.37 -6.12
CA LEU A 89 5.99 -12.27 -6.06
C LEU A 89 6.37 -11.92 -4.63
N ALA A 90 5.40 -11.81 -3.73
CA ALA A 90 5.65 -11.49 -2.32
C ALA A 90 6.52 -12.55 -1.66
N GLU A 91 6.21 -13.82 -1.85
CA GLU A 91 6.99 -14.95 -1.31
C GLU A 91 8.43 -14.96 -1.83
N LYS A 92 8.66 -14.52 -3.05
CA LYS A 92 9.99 -14.45 -3.66
C LYS A 92 10.88 -13.37 -3.05
N PHE A 93 10.30 -12.27 -2.59
CA PHE A 93 11.03 -11.09 -2.10
C PHE A 93 10.97 -10.88 -0.59
N THR A 94 10.24 -11.72 0.14
CA THR A 94 10.14 -11.62 1.59
C THR A 94 10.28 -12.99 2.24
N ASP A 95 11.01 -13.04 3.34
CA ASP A 95 11.11 -14.22 4.22
C ASP A 95 10.06 -14.17 5.34
N ILE A 96 9.04 -13.34 5.19
CA ILE A 96 7.96 -13.20 6.18
C ILE A 96 7.05 -14.41 6.07
N ASP A 97 6.84 -15.10 7.20
CA ASP A 97 5.80 -16.10 7.32
C ASP A 97 4.43 -15.40 7.29
N ILE A 98 3.76 -15.49 6.15
CA ILE A 98 2.51 -14.80 5.90
C ILE A 98 1.36 -15.69 6.42
N PRO A 99 0.57 -15.22 7.43
CA PRO A 99 -0.60 -15.96 7.86
C PRO A 99 -1.56 -16.23 6.70
N TYR A 100 -2.00 -17.47 6.58
CA TYR A 100 -2.85 -17.90 5.46
C TYR A 100 -4.10 -17.03 5.27
N GLU A 101 -4.72 -16.62 6.37
CA GLU A 101 -5.94 -15.79 6.38
C GLU A 101 -5.74 -14.37 5.80
N ARG A 102 -4.51 -13.85 5.83
CA ARG A 102 -4.16 -12.51 5.35
C ARG A 102 -3.21 -12.51 4.17
N LYS A 103 -3.03 -13.67 3.54
CA LYS A 103 -2.02 -13.88 2.53
C LYS A 103 -2.11 -12.88 1.36
N HIS A 104 -3.31 -12.64 0.86
CA HIS A 104 -3.51 -11.72 -0.27
C HIS A 104 -3.27 -10.25 0.12
N ASP A 105 -3.76 -9.82 1.26
CA ASP A 105 -3.62 -8.44 1.72
C ASP A 105 -2.15 -8.08 1.97
N ILE A 106 -1.40 -8.98 2.61
CA ILE A 106 0.04 -8.80 2.85
C ILE A 106 0.82 -8.84 1.53
N ALA A 107 0.46 -9.75 0.63
CA ALA A 107 1.09 -9.83 -0.68
C ALA A 107 0.87 -8.55 -1.51
N ASP A 108 -0.32 -7.98 -1.50
CA ASP A 108 -0.61 -6.70 -2.15
C ASP A 108 0.23 -5.56 -1.54
N ALA A 109 0.36 -5.51 -0.22
CA ALA A 109 1.19 -4.53 0.46
C ALA A 109 2.68 -4.65 0.08
N VAL A 110 3.20 -5.87 0.01
CA VAL A 110 4.58 -6.12 -0.44
C VAL A 110 4.78 -5.68 -1.89
N CYS A 111 3.85 -5.98 -2.78
CA CYS A 111 3.92 -5.56 -4.18
C CYS A 111 3.87 -4.03 -4.32
N MET A 112 3.09 -3.33 -3.50
CA MET A 112 3.09 -1.86 -3.46
C MET A 112 4.46 -1.30 -3.05
N LEU A 113 5.11 -1.89 -2.05
CA LEU A 113 6.46 -1.50 -1.62
C LEU A 113 7.49 -1.71 -2.72
N LEU A 114 7.48 -2.87 -3.38
CA LEU A 114 8.37 -3.17 -4.49
C LEU A 114 8.19 -2.20 -5.65
N TYR A 115 6.95 -1.95 -6.03
CA TYR A 115 6.61 -1.00 -7.09
C TYR A 115 7.06 0.42 -6.77
N TYR A 116 6.81 0.89 -5.56
CA TYR A 116 7.21 2.23 -5.13
C TYR A 116 8.73 2.40 -5.11
N ASN A 117 9.46 1.44 -4.57
CA ASN A 117 10.93 1.46 -4.55
C ASN A 117 11.51 1.46 -5.96
N PHE A 118 10.95 0.71 -6.88
CA PHE A 118 11.35 0.73 -8.28
C PHE A 118 11.14 2.12 -8.91
N LYS A 119 9.98 2.73 -8.69
CA LYS A 119 9.67 4.07 -9.20
C LYS A 119 10.64 5.13 -8.71
N ILE A 120 10.98 5.11 -7.42
CA ILE A 120 11.97 6.04 -6.86
C ILE A 120 13.33 5.84 -7.52
N SER A 121 13.78 4.59 -7.66
CA SER A 121 15.08 4.27 -8.27
C SER A 121 15.17 4.77 -9.71
N VAL A 122 14.12 4.58 -10.50
CA VAL A 122 14.06 5.09 -11.89
C VAL A 122 14.15 6.61 -11.93
N HIS A 123 13.41 7.32 -11.10
CA HIS A 123 13.47 8.79 -11.03
C HIS A 123 14.84 9.30 -10.56
N PHE A 124 15.50 8.57 -9.68
CA PHE A 124 16.84 8.89 -9.24
C PHE A 124 17.84 8.80 -10.42
N PHE A 125 17.81 7.73 -11.18
CA PHE A 125 18.67 7.56 -12.36
C PHE A 125 18.36 8.57 -13.47
N ASP A 126 17.10 8.91 -13.70
CA ASP A 126 16.72 9.91 -14.69
C ASP A 126 17.23 11.31 -14.32
N ARG A 127 17.24 11.68 -13.05
CA ARG A 127 17.86 12.94 -12.58
C ARG A 127 19.34 13.01 -12.89
N PHE A 128 20.07 11.91 -12.82
CA PHE A 128 21.50 11.88 -13.15
C PHE A 128 21.77 11.95 -14.66
N LYS A 129 20.86 11.49 -15.51
CA LYS A 129 20.99 11.61 -16.96
C LYS A 129 20.89 13.06 -17.45
N TYR A 130 20.21 13.93 -16.70
CA TYR A 130 20.04 15.33 -17.03
C TYR A 130 21.01 16.27 -16.30
N CYS A 131 21.96 15.79 -15.54
CA CYS A 131 23.06 16.63 -15.09
C CYS A 131 23.93 16.96 -16.29
N PRO A 132 24.03 18.24 -16.72
CA PRO A 132 24.97 18.60 -17.76
C PRO A 132 26.37 18.23 -17.28
N LYS A 133 27.06 17.48 -18.11
CA LYS A 133 28.49 17.25 -17.88
C LYS A 133 29.17 18.62 -17.88
N VAL A 134 29.60 19.01 -16.72
CA VAL A 134 30.48 20.15 -16.59
C VAL A 134 31.84 19.77 -17.17
#